data_48a5fb676482f7fc125a7c3cfd02e0e3
#
_entry.id   48a5fb676482f7fc125a7c3cfd02e0e3
#
_cell.length_a   1.000
_cell.length_b   1.000
_cell.length_c   1.000
_cell.angle_alpha   90.00
_cell.angle_beta   90.00
_cell.angle_gamma   90.00
#
_symmetry.space_group_name_H-M   'P 1'
#
loop_
_entity.id
_entity.type
_entity.pdbx_description
1 polymer ?
#
loop_
_entity_poly.entity_id
_entity_poly.type
_entity_poly.pdbx_seq_one_letter_code
_entity_poly.pdbx_strand_id
1 'polypeptide(L)'
;MKFLITSTAIFSLNEIYDFLKRRWTKREIAILKNDIKKFKQTIRDGIIKHQSVENFPQIKVELIGKKQVKLFYEIKSEEVVVIKLFFHCKQDPRIIKNILKDN
;
A
#
# COMPACT_ATOMS: atom_id res chain seq x y z
N MET A 1 -14.58 10.64 3.15
CA MET A 1 -13.61 10.16 2.14
C MET A 1 -13.75 8.67 1.95
N LYS A 2 -13.76 8.23 0.72
CA LYS A 2 -13.96 6.84 0.36
C LYS A 2 -12.64 6.20 -0.07
N PHE A 3 -12.32 5.04 0.48
CA PHE A 3 -11.15 4.25 0.09
C PHE A 3 -11.61 3.05 -0.72
N LEU A 4 -11.13 2.95 -1.95
CA LEU A 4 -11.35 1.80 -2.81
C LEU A 4 -10.07 0.99 -2.87
N ILE A 5 -10.19 -0.33 -2.90
CA ILE A 5 -9.06 -1.24 -2.97
C ILE A 5 -9.20 -2.08 -4.24
N THR A 6 -8.20 -2.05 -5.11
CA THR A 6 -8.23 -2.85 -6.35
C THR A 6 -8.12 -4.33 -6.04
N SER A 7 -8.55 -5.17 -6.97
CA SER A 7 -8.37 -6.62 -6.86
C SER A 7 -6.90 -6.99 -6.70
N THR A 8 -6.04 -6.31 -7.45
CA THR A 8 -4.59 -6.51 -7.35
C THR A 8 -4.07 -6.18 -5.96
N ALA A 9 -4.55 -5.10 -5.36
CA ALA A 9 -4.15 -4.72 -4.01
C ALA A 9 -4.62 -5.74 -2.98
N ILE A 10 -5.86 -6.21 -3.08
CA ILE A 10 -6.39 -7.24 -2.18
C ILE A 10 -5.55 -8.52 -2.28
N PHE A 11 -5.28 -8.97 -3.49
CA PHE A 11 -4.48 -10.16 -3.73
C PHE A 11 -3.07 -10.01 -3.15
N SER A 12 -2.42 -8.90 -3.42
CA SER A 12 -1.06 -8.64 -2.94
C SER A 12 -1.00 -8.55 -1.41
N LEU A 13 -1.99 -7.95 -0.78
CA LEU A 13 -2.05 -7.88 0.69
C LEU A 13 -2.22 -9.26 1.30
N ASN A 14 -3.08 -10.09 0.72
CA ASN A 14 -3.29 -11.46 1.21
C ASN A 14 -2.02 -12.30 1.07
N GLU A 15 -1.28 -12.14 -0.01
CA GLU A 15 0.02 -12.82 -0.17
C GLU A 15 1.01 -12.40 0.91
N ILE A 16 1.03 -11.11 1.25
CA ILE A 16 1.90 -10.61 2.32
C ILE A 16 1.50 -11.21 3.66
N TYR A 17 0.20 -11.25 3.98
CA TYR A 17 -0.27 -11.86 5.23
C TYR A 17 0.11 -13.34 5.31
N ASP A 18 -0.04 -14.10 4.23
CA ASP A 18 0.34 -15.50 4.18
C ASP A 18 1.85 -15.69 4.40
N PHE A 19 2.66 -14.82 3.79
CA PHE A 19 4.10 -14.82 3.99
C PHE A 19 4.46 -14.51 5.44
N LEU A 20 3.82 -13.50 6.05
CA LEU A 20 4.12 -13.08 7.42
C LEU A 20 3.69 -14.12 8.45
N LYS A 21 2.60 -14.84 8.20
CA LYS A 21 2.16 -15.93 9.09
C LYS A 21 3.20 -17.03 9.24
N ARG A 22 4.03 -17.21 8.23
CA ARG A 22 5.09 -18.22 8.24
C ARG A 22 6.39 -17.73 8.87
N ARG A 23 6.65 -16.42 8.83
CA ARG A 23 7.94 -15.82 9.18
C ARG A 23 7.89 -14.92 10.39
N TRP A 24 6.75 -14.29 10.63
CA TRP A 24 6.57 -13.28 11.66
C TRP A 24 5.55 -13.72 12.68
N THR A 25 5.65 -13.08 13.84
CA THR A 25 4.68 -13.27 14.92
C THR A 25 3.38 -12.53 14.60
N LYS A 26 2.34 -12.84 15.39
CA LYS A 26 1.07 -12.12 15.30
C LYS A 26 1.24 -10.61 15.52
N ARG A 27 2.29 -10.23 16.23
CA ARG A 27 2.60 -8.83 16.51
C ARG A 27 2.90 -8.04 15.24
N GLU A 28 3.74 -8.58 14.34
CA GLU A 28 4.09 -7.89 13.10
C GLU A 28 2.89 -7.75 12.18
N ILE A 29 2.03 -8.75 12.14
CA ILE A 29 0.78 -8.69 11.37
C ILE A 29 -0.12 -7.61 11.93
N ALA A 30 -0.25 -7.52 13.25
CA ALA A 30 -1.04 -6.49 13.91
C ALA A 30 -0.50 -5.08 13.63
N ILE A 31 0.83 -4.92 13.61
CA ILE A 31 1.47 -3.65 13.26
C ILE A 31 1.11 -3.25 11.84
N LEU A 32 1.19 -4.18 10.88
CA LEU A 32 0.83 -3.89 9.50
C LEU A 32 -0.63 -3.45 9.37
N LYS A 33 -1.54 -4.18 9.98
CA LYS A 33 -2.97 -3.83 9.98
C LYS A 33 -3.22 -2.44 10.59
N ASN A 34 -2.55 -2.14 11.69
CA ASN A 34 -2.67 -0.85 12.35
C ASN A 34 -2.10 0.28 11.50
N ASP A 35 -0.99 0.03 10.81
CA ASP A 35 -0.38 1.03 9.92
C ASP A 35 -1.29 1.36 8.74
N ILE A 36 -1.99 0.37 8.19
CA ILE A 36 -2.98 0.61 7.13
C ILE A 36 -4.11 1.51 7.66
N LYS A 37 -4.55 1.25 8.88
CA LYS A 37 -5.58 2.06 9.53
C LYS A 37 -5.12 3.50 9.73
N LYS A 38 -3.89 3.69 10.22
CA LYS A 38 -3.28 5.00 10.40
C LYS A 38 -3.10 5.73 9.07
N PHE A 39 -2.72 5.02 8.02
CA PHE A 39 -2.61 5.58 6.67
C PHE A 39 -3.95 6.21 6.26
N LYS A 40 -5.04 5.47 6.38
CA LYS A 40 -6.36 5.98 6.03
C LYS A 40 -6.72 7.22 6.82
N GLN A 41 -6.43 7.23 8.12
CA GLN A 41 -6.71 8.39 8.97
C GLN A 41 -5.87 9.61 8.57
N THR A 42 -4.60 9.40 8.29
CA THR A 42 -3.68 10.46 7.86
C THR A 42 -4.20 11.14 6.58
N ILE A 43 -4.65 10.33 5.61
CA ILE A 43 -5.19 10.85 4.36
C ILE A 43 -6.50 11.62 4.63
N ARG A 44 -7.38 11.10 5.49
CA ARG A 44 -8.62 11.81 5.86
C ARG A 44 -8.34 13.16 6.51
N ASP A 45 -7.26 13.25 7.26
CA ASP A 45 -6.85 14.49 7.93
C ASP A 45 -6.16 15.49 6.98
N GLY A 46 -6.04 15.14 5.69
CA GLY A 46 -5.45 16.01 4.68
C GLY A 46 -3.93 16.06 4.69
N ILE A 47 -3.28 15.16 5.42
CA ILE A 47 -1.82 15.12 5.50
C ILE A 47 -1.29 14.22 4.38
N ILE A 48 -0.91 14.82 3.25
CA ILE A 48 -0.45 14.08 2.08
C ILE A 48 0.97 14.53 1.77
N LYS A 49 1.96 13.83 2.35
CA LYS A 49 3.39 14.14 2.19
C LYS A 49 4.15 13.05 1.46
N HIS A 50 3.45 12.13 0.80
CA HIS A 50 4.08 10.99 0.16
C HIS A 50 4.65 11.34 -1.21
N GLN A 51 5.75 10.69 -1.56
CA GLN A 51 6.38 10.87 -2.85
C GLN A 51 5.60 10.15 -3.94
N SER A 52 5.61 10.74 -5.14
CA SER A 52 5.07 10.10 -6.32
C SER A 52 6.05 9.04 -6.84
N VAL A 53 5.50 8.00 -7.46
CA VAL A 53 6.28 6.94 -8.07
C VAL A 53 6.88 7.45 -9.38
N GLU A 54 8.16 7.15 -9.63
CA GLU A 54 8.82 7.51 -10.88
C GLU A 54 8.05 6.93 -12.06
N ASN A 55 7.81 7.76 -13.09
CA ASN A 55 7.03 7.44 -14.29
C ASN A 55 5.53 7.28 -14.07
N PHE A 56 5.05 7.41 -12.82
CA PHE A 56 3.63 7.36 -12.49
C PHE A 56 3.32 8.49 -11.50
N PRO A 57 3.35 9.77 -11.96
CA PRO A 57 3.23 10.91 -11.04
C PRO A 57 1.92 10.95 -10.26
N GLN A 58 0.86 10.32 -10.77
CA GLN A 58 -0.42 10.24 -10.08
C GLN A 58 -0.44 9.21 -8.95
N ILE A 59 0.53 8.30 -8.92
CA ILE A 59 0.59 7.23 -7.91
C ILE A 59 1.60 7.62 -6.83
N LYS A 60 1.17 7.54 -5.58
CA LYS A 60 1.99 7.83 -4.41
C LYS A 60 2.32 6.55 -3.65
N VAL A 61 3.39 6.58 -2.87
CA VAL A 61 3.85 5.42 -2.11
C VAL A 61 4.13 5.81 -0.67
N GLU A 62 3.70 4.96 0.26
CA GLU A 62 4.03 5.06 1.68
C GLU A 62 4.64 3.75 2.17
N LEU A 63 5.63 3.85 3.06
CA LEU A 63 6.22 2.69 3.72
C LEU A 63 5.48 2.41 5.01
N ILE A 64 5.01 1.18 5.18
CA ILE A 64 4.28 0.71 6.36
C ILE A 64 4.85 -0.63 6.83
N GLY A 65 4.33 -1.17 7.95
CA GLY A 65 4.76 -2.46 8.46
C GLY A 65 6.26 -2.47 8.80
N LYS A 66 6.72 -1.55 9.64
CA LYS A 66 8.14 -1.35 9.98
C LYS A 66 8.98 -1.03 8.74
N LYS A 67 8.39 -0.28 7.80
CA LYS A 67 9.04 0.12 6.54
C LYS A 67 9.39 -1.06 5.61
N GLN A 68 8.72 -2.19 5.77
CA GLN A 68 8.96 -3.36 4.93
C GLN A 68 7.93 -3.56 3.84
N VAL A 69 6.82 -2.82 3.87
CA VAL A 69 5.75 -2.90 2.88
C VAL A 69 5.54 -1.53 2.26
N LYS A 70 5.53 -1.50 0.93
CA LYS A 70 5.18 -0.29 0.18
C LYS A 70 3.69 -0.34 -0.15
N LEU A 71 2.97 0.72 0.21
CA LEU A 71 1.55 0.88 -0.11
C LEU A 71 1.46 1.91 -1.23
N PHE A 72 0.99 1.49 -2.40
CA PHE A 72 0.81 2.36 -3.56
C PHE A 72 -0.66 2.77 -3.67
N TYR A 73 -0.89 4.07 -3.84
CA TYR A 73 -2.24 4.61 -3.91
C TYR A 73 -2.33 5.80 -4.84
N GLU A 74 -3.55 6.12 -5.26
CA GLU A 74 -3.82 7.27 -6.10
C GLU A 74 -4.99 8.06 -5.50
N ILE A 75 -4.84 9.39 -5.42
CA ILE A 75 -5.92 10.27 -5.00
C ILE A 75 -6.68 10.66 -6.26
N LYS A 76 -7.89 10.10 -6.43
CA LYS A 76 -8.71 10.36 -7.61
C LYS A 76 -9.45 11.68 -7.51
N SER A 77 -9.87 12.06 -6.30
CA SER A 77 -10.59 13.30 -6.05
C SER A 77 -10.46 13.63 -4.55
N GLU A 78 -11.05 14.73 -4.13
CA GLU A 78 -11.05 15.11 -2.71
C GLU A 78 -11.71 14.05 -1.82
N GLU A 79 -12.54 13.19 -2.40
CA GLU A 79 -13.31 12.21 -1.63
C GLU A 79 -13.00 10.76 -1.93
N VAL A 80 -12.13 10.48 -2.91
CA VAL A 80 -11.84 9.11 -3.35
C VAL A 80 -10.35 8.85 -3.44
N VAL A 81 -9.90 7.84 -2.70
CA VAL A 81 -8.53 7.33 -2.75
C VAL A 81 -8.59 5.86 -3.18
N VAL A 82 -7.76 5.48 -4.14
CA VAL A 82 -7.70 4.10 -4.63
C VAL A 82 -6.36 3.50 -4.21
N ILE A 83 -6.42 2.42 -3.42
CA ILE A 83 -5.24 1.65 -3.05
C ILE A 83 -4.97 0.66 -4.18
N LYS A 84 -3.78 0.75 -4.77
CA LYS A 84 -3.41 0.04 -6.01
C LYS A 84 -2.61 -1.23 -5.79
N LEU A 85 -1.74 -1.24 -4.79
CA LEU A 85 -0.79 -2.35 -4.60
C LEU A 85 -0.18 -2.31 -3.21
N PHE A 86 0.01 -3.50 -2.62
CA PHE A 86 0.89 -3.68 -1.46
C PHE A 86 2.09 -4.49 -1.93
N PHE A 87 3.28 -4.02 -1.62
CA PHE A 87 4.51 -4.65 -2.12
C PHE A 87 5.51 -4.83 -0.98
N HIS A 88 5.89 -6.09 -0.71
CA HIS A 88 6.87 -6.39 0.32
C HIS A 88 8.28 -6.14 -0.21
N CYS A 89 9.12 -5.50 0.60
CA CYS A 89 10.45 -5.08 0.16
C CYS A 89 11.40 -6.23 -0.20
N LYS A 90 11.07 -7.46 0.17
CA LYS A 90 11.85 -8.65 -0.22
C LYS A 90 11.49 -9.19 -1.60
N GLN A 91 10.43 -8.69 -2.21
CA GLN A 91 10.07 -9.05 -3.58
C GLN A 91 10.94 -8.28 -4.57
N ASP A 92 10.97 -8.74 -5.81
CA ASP A 92 11.73 -8.08 -6.87
C ASP A 92 11.06 -6.76 -7.27
N PRO A 93 11.71 -5.59 -7.03
CA PRO A 93 11.09 -4.31 -7.34
C PRO A 93 10.89 -4.06 -8.83
N ARG A 94 11.52 -4.84 -9.70
CA ARG A 94 11.38 -4.67 -11.15
C ARG A 94 9.97 -4.95 -11.65
N ILE A 95 9.18 -5.73 -10.88
CA ILE A 95 7.81 -6.06 -11.28
C ILE A 95 6.82 -4.92 -10.99
N ILE A 96 7.19 -3.95 -10.17
CA ILE A 96 6.27 -2.88 -9.74
C ILE A 96 5.71 -2.11 -10.92
N LYS A 97 6.57 -1.71 -11.87
CA LYS A 97 6.14 -0.93 -13.03
C LYS A 97 5.11 -1.67 -13.87
N ASN A 98 5.30 -2.97 -14.08
CA ASN A 98 4.37 -3.77 -14.86
C ASN A 98 3.00 -3.89 -14.18
N ILE A 99 3.02 -4.07 -12.86
CA ILE A 99 1.78 -4.18 -12.08
C ILE A 99 1.02 -2.86 -12.09
N LEU A 100 1.70 -1.74 -11.84
CA LEU A 100 1.06 -0.43 -11.80
C LEU A 100 0.56 0.02 -13.16
N LYS A 101 1.23 -0.37 -14.22
CA LYS A 101 0.83 -0.04 -15.59
C LYS A 101 -0.50 -0.69 -15.96
N ASP A 102 -0.73 -1.92 -15.50
CA ASP A 102 -1.93 -2.69 -15.84
C ASP A 102 -3.07 -2.52 -14.82
N ASN A 103 -2.83 -1.76 -13.78
CA ASN A 103 -3.76 -1.67 -12.64
C ASN A 103 -4.65 -0.40 -12.71
#